data_29c4367b3e133283a223879ec6f9eca6
#
_entry.id   29c4367b3e133283a223879ec6f9eca6
#
_cell.length_a   1.000
_cell.length_b   1.000
_cell.length_c   1.000
_cell.angle_alpha   90.00
_cell.angle_beta   90.00
_cell.angle_gamma   90.00
#
_symmetry.space_group_name_H-M   'P 1'
#
loop_
_entity.id
_entity.type
_entity.pdbx_description
1 polymer ?
#
loop_
_entity_poly.entity_id
_entity_poly.type
_entity_poly.pdbx_seq_one_letter_code
_entity_poly.pdbx_strand_id
1 'polypeptide(L)'
;MTKQRLTWVDVTKGFLMILVVIGHFPGDLDYPLLQYIYWFHMPAFFVLSGLFFKPLAKDEPIRKAVKKRFMQLMIPYFFFLLVITSIRYILAFAYGNTDISWYMEDLSTLIIGGRYARGSYGVFWFTTVLFFTYILFLLLTKYLNRFYQFFVLAICYIIAHIQSYYVIDVIGGSSAEASQTIPILWNLDVTLITLVYFAIGYYAKDLFLHIRLPLWTICTVSSLLAMYLAWIDQFDYHLSLKFIRYNDALMDLIIPFIFIITIFGIFQFITRFTPFKALKFIEMQSITIMYMHISVDKQMNNFFDYGLVGYTVLCLGISIIGSLVIKKFIPYGLFFIGDIRAKRPILFNSKLFTT
;
A
#
# COMPACT_ATOMS: atom_id res chain seq x y z
N MET A 1 6.31 -3.52 -30.19
CA MET A 1 6.09 -4.71 -29.37
C MET A 1 5.20 -4.34 -28.21
N THR A 2 3.97 -4.78 -28.20
CA THR A 2 3.03 -4.65 -27.07
C THR A 2 3.60 -5.43 -25.90
N LYS A 3 3.91 -4.73 -24.81
CA LYS A 3 4.50 -5.32 -23.61
C LYS A 3 3.49 -6.31 -23.03
N GLN A 4 3.75 -7.60 -23.14
CA GLN A 4 2.87 -8.64 -22.61
C GLN A 4 2.69 -8.38 -21.10
N ARG A 5 1.47 -8.09 -20.69
CA ARG A 5 1.11 -7.83 -19.30
C ARG A 5 1.18 -9.15 -18.54
N LEU A 6 1.99 -9.21 -17.49
CA LEU A 6 2.16 -10.43 -16.69
C LEU A 6 0.90 -10.66 -15.85
N THR A 7 0.10 -11.63 -16.25
CA THR A 7 -1.19 -11.97 -15.61
C THR A 7 -1.04 -12.19 -14.11
N TRP A 8 -0.04 -12.95 -13.69
CA TRP A 8 0.19 -13.26 -12.28
C TRP A 8 0.42 -12.01 -11.43
N VAL A 9 1.03 -10.96 -11.99
CA VAL A 9 1.28 -9.69 -11.28
C VAL A 9 -0.02 -8.96 -10.97
N ASP A 10 -0.91 -8.87 -11.97
CA ASP A 10 -2.21 -8.20 -11.79
C ASP A 10 -3.07 -8.96 -10.77
N VAL A 11 -3.07 -10.31 -10.87
CA VAL A 11 -3.77 -11.19 -9.93
C VAL A 11 -3.21 -11.06 -8.52
N THR A 12 -1.89 -11.04 -8.37
CA THR A 12 -1.22 -10.82 -7.07
C THR A 12 -1.61 -9.47 -6.45
N LYS A 13 -1.62 -8.39 -7.24
CA LYS A 13 -2.04 -7.07 -6.74
C LYS A 13 -3.49 -7.05 -6.30
N GLY A 14 -4.38 -7.71 -7.04
CA GLY A 14 -5.79 -7.84 -6.66
C GLY A 14 -5.95 -8.61 -5.34
N PHE A 15 -5.19 -9.70 -5.17
CA PHE A 15 -5.17 -10.46 -3.92
C PHE A 15 -4.60 -9.61 -2.75
N LEU A 16 -3.47 -8.95 -2.94
CA LEU A 16 -2.89 -8.06 -1.92
C LEU A 16 -3.85 -6.93 -1.54
N MET A 17 -4.66 -6.43 -2.47
CA MET A 17 -5.67 -5.42 -2.17
C MET A 17 -6.80 -5.98 -1.28
N ILE A 18 -7.21 -7.23 -1.49
CA ILE A 18 -8.14 -7.90 -0.56
C ILE A 18 -7.52 -8.01 0.82
N LEU A 19 -6.23 -8.37 0.92
CA LEU A 19 -5.52 -8.44 2.20
C LEU A 19 -5.43 -7.06 2.88
N VAL A 20 -5.27 -5.97 2.11
CA VAL A 20 -5.32 -4.61 2.66
C VAL A 20 -6.67 -4.35 3.32
N VAL A 21 -7.77 -4.70 2.66
CA VAL A 21 -9.11 -4.55 3.24
C VAL A 21 -9.26 -5.39 4.50
N ILE A 22 -8.94 -6.68 4.45
CA ILE A 22 -9.01 -7.60 5.60
C ILE A 22 -8.15 -7.08 6.76
N GLY A 23 -6.93 -6.60 6.48
CA GLY A 23 -6.00 -6.07 7.48
C GLY A 23 -6.51 -4.82 8.24
N HIS A 24 -7.56 -4.16 7.74
CA HIS A 24 -8.20 -3.03 8.42
C HIS A 24 -9.53 -3.40 9.10
N PHE A 25 -9.85 -4.69 9.21
CA PHE A 25 -11.01 -5.15 9.95
C PHE A 25 -10.92 -4.67 11.41
N PRO A 26 -11.95 -3.97 11.93
CA PRO A 26 -11.89 -3.36 13.26
C PRO A 26 -12.19 -4.32 14.41
N GLY A 27 -12.67 -5.55 14.10
CA GLY A 27 -13.03 -6.54 15.11
C GLY A 27 -11.86 -7.42 15.53
N ASP A 28 -11.97 -7.99 16.70
CA ASP A 28 -11.02 -8.99 17.18
C ASP A 28 -11.24 -10.34 16.47
N LEU A 29 -10.16 -11.06 16.24
CA LEU A 29 -10.17 -12.40 15.69
C LEU A 29 -9.46 -13.35 16.66
N ASP A 30 -10.04 -14.53 16.86
CA ASP A 30 -9.50 -15.57 17.76
C ASP A 30 -8.16 -16.17 17.26
N TYR A 31 -7.67 -15.71 16.11
CA TYR A 31 -6.45 -16.21 15.47
C TYR A 31 -5.64 -15.06 14.85
N PRO A 32 -4.31 -15.19 14.73
CA PRO A 32 -3.41 -14.09 14.35
C PRO A 32 -3.40 -13.76 12.86
N LEU A 33 -4.55 -13.90 12.14
CA LEU A 33 -4.65 -13.63 10.70
C LEU A 33 -4.18 -12.23 10.32
N LEU A 34 -4.59 -11.22 11.08
CA LEU A 34 -4.23 -9.84 10.80
C LEU A 34 -2.73 -9.64 10.94
N GLN A 35 -2.11 -10.25 11.95
CA GLN A 35 -0.66 -10.22 12.16
C GLN A 35 0.08 -10.80 10.95
N TYR A 36 -0.33 -11.98 10.44
CA TYR A 36 0.30 -12.60 9.28
C TYR A 36 0.20 -11.73 8.02
N ILE A 37 -0.93 -11.06 7.81
CA ILE A 37 -1.11 -10.13 6.69
C ILE A 37 -0.10 -8.98 6.79
N TYR A 38 0.07 -8.40 7.98
CA TYR A 38 0.98 -7.28 8.18
C TYR A 38 2.45 -7.63 7.95
N TRP A 39 2.86 -8.89 8.12
CA TRP A 39 4.24 -9.32 7.91
C TRP A 39 4.76 -9.09 6.50
N PHE A 40 3.89 -9.05 5.48
CA PHE A 40 4.38 -9.00 4.10
C PHE A 40 3.58 -8.14 3.11
N HIS A 41 2.27 -7.86 3.36
CA HIS A 41 1.43 -7.27 2.32
C HIS A 41 1.92 -5.90 1.87
N MET A 42 2.36 -5.03 2.80
CA MET A 42 2.90 -3.72 2.44
C MET A 42 4.29 -3.81 1.81
N PRO A 43 5.29 -4.55 2.37
CA PRO A 43 6.53 -4.85 1.68
C PRO A 43 6.34 -5.36 0.25
N ALA A 44 5.36 -6.27 0.02
CA ALA A 44 5.06 -6.82 -1.30
C ALA A 44 4.69 -5.76 -2.34
N PHE A 45 3.94 -4.71 -1.97
CA PHE A 45 3.64 -3.61 -2.88
C PHE A 45 4.89 -2.80 -3.25
N PHE A 46 5.82 -2.57 -2.32
CA PHE A 46 7.08 -1.89 -2.62
C PHE A 46 7.98 -2.76 -3.50
N VAL A 47 8.11 -4.06 -3.22
CA VAL A 47 8.84 -5.03 -4.06
C VAL A 47 8.25 -5.08 -5.47
N LEU A 48 6.92 -5.19 -5.63
CA LEU A 48 6.26 -5.15 -6.94
C LEU A 48 6.51 -3.83 -7.68
N SER A 49 6.54 -2.72 -6.96
CA SER A 49 6.83 -1.41 -7.58
C SER A 49 8.27 -1.32 -8.07
N GLY A 50 9.22 -1.85 -7.31
CA GLY A 50 10.63 -1.97 -7.68
C GLY A 50 10.85 -2.91 -8.87
N LEU A 51 10.17 -4.05 -8.89
CA LEU A 51 10.23 -5.05 -9.98
C LEU A 51 9.94 -4.44 -11.36
N PHE A 52 9.04 -3.45 -11.42
CA PHE A 52 8.66 -2.76 -12.66
C PHE A 52 9.30 -1.39 -12.83
N PHE A 53 10.20 -1.03 -11.93
CA PHE A 53 10.96 0.22 -12.06
C PHE A 53 11.86 0.18 -13.30
N LYS A 54 11.96 1.33 -13.96
CA LYS A 54 12.87 1.54 -15.08
C LYS A 54 13.75 2.73 -14.77
N PRO A 55 15.07 2.52 -14.67
CA PRO A 55 16.00 3.63 -14.50
C PRO A 55 15.93 4.56 -15.72
N LEU A 56 16.19 5.85 -15.47
CA LEU A 56 16.31 6.84 -16.54
C LEU A 56 17.70 6.75 -17.20
N ALA A 57 17.76 7.03 -18.49
CA ALA A 57 19.02 7.30 -19.15
C ALA A 57 19.68 8.58 -18.54
N LYS A 58 21.02 8.70 -18.65
CA LYS A 58 21.76 9.81 -18.04
C LYS A 58 21.29 11.19 -18.53
N ASP A 59 20.95 11.28 -19.80
CA ASP A 59 20.48 12.47 -20.52
C ASP A 59 18.97 12.74 -20.33
N GLU A 60 18.20 11.74 -19.84
CA GLU A 60 16.75 11.89 -19.71
C GLU A 60 16.38 12.77 -18.50
N PRO A 61 15.50 13.78 -18.66
CA PRO A 61 15.16 14.69 -17.56
C PRO A 61 14.27 14.02 -16.51
N ILE A 62 14.68 14.12 -15.23
CA ILE A 62 13.95 13.59 -14.08
C ILE A 62 12.53 14.15 -14.00
N ARG A 63 12.34 15.43 -14.34
CA ARG A 63 11.06 16.14 -14.24
C ARG A 63 9.92 15.38 -14.93
N LYS A 64 10.18 14.74 -16.07
CA LYS A 64 9.15 14.00 -16.83
C LYS A 64 8.69 12.75 -16.05
N ALA A 65 9.63 12.01 -15.46
CA ALA A 65 9.33 10.81 -14.69
C ALA A 65 8.61 11.17 -13.38
N VAL A 66 9.09 12.19 -12.66
CA VAL A 66 8.47 12.71 -11.44
C VAL A 66 7.06 13.21 -11.71
N LYS A 67 6.85 14.06 -12.73
CA LYS A 67 5.52 14.56 -13.12
C LYS A 67 4.56 13.40 -13.41
N LYS A 68 5.02 12.40 -14.17
CA LYS A 68 4.20 11.22 -14.47
C LYS A 68 3.78 10.49 -13.20
N ARG A 69 4.72 10.26 -12.27
CA ARG A 69 4.43 9.53 -11.02
C ARG A 69 3.57 10.37 -10.07
N PHE A 70 3.80 11.68 -10.02
CA PHE A 70 2.93 12.61 -9.30
C PHE A 70 1.47 12.49 -9.76
N MET A 71 1.25 12.55 -11.07
CA MET A 71 -0.10 12.44 -11.64
C MET A 71 -0.74 11.07 -11.34
N GLN A 72 0.05 10.01 -11.23
CA GLN A 72 -0.47 8.67 -10.94
C GLN A 72 -0.82 8.43 -9.47
N LEU A 73 -0.08 9.04 -8.54
CA LEU A 73 -0.18 8.77 -7.10
C LEU A 73 -0.77 9.96 -6.32
N MET A 74 -0.28 11.18 -6.57
CA MET A 74 -0.64 12.34 -5.77
C MET A 74 -1.96 12.98 -6.22
N ILE A 75 -2.34 12.88 -7.50
CA ILE A 75 -3.66 13.37 -7.92
C ILE A 75 -4.78 12.55 -7.26
N PRO A 76 -4.77 11.21 -7.30
CA PRO A 76 -5.74 10.42 -6.52
C PRO A 76 -5.69 10.75 -5.01
N TYR A 77 -4.50 10.90 -4.43
CA TYR A 77 -4.34 11.29 -3.04
C TYR A 77 -5.13 12.55 -2.70
N PHE A 78 -4.88 13.64 -3.42
CA PHE A 78 -5.57 14.92 -3.17
C PHE A 78 -7.06 14.85 -3.48
N PHE A 79 -7.45 14.14 -4.53
CA PHE A 79 -8.85 13.96 -4.88
C PHE A 79 -9.64 13.26 -3.76
N PHE A 80 -9.17 12.10 -3.29
CA PHE A 80 -9.87 11.38 -2.23
C PHE A 80 -9.76 12.09 -0.89
N LEU A 81 -8.63 12.75 -0.59
CA LEU A 81 -8.48 13.58 0.61
C LEU A 81 -9.56 14.67 0.62
N LEU A 82 -9.70 15.41 -0.47
CA LEU A 82 -10.70 16.48 -0.59
C LEU A 82 -12.13 15.94 -0.46
N VAL A 83 -12.47 14.88 -1.20
CA VAL A 83 -13.83 14.32 -1.22
C VAL A 83 -14.21 13.79 0.17
N ILE A 84 -13.37 12.97 0.79
CA ILE A 84 -13.66 12.37 2.11
C ILE A 84 -13.73 13.45 3.18
N THR A 85 -12.83 14.43 3.16
CA THR A 85 -12.81 15.53 4.14
C THR A 85 -14.04 16.41 3.98
N SER A 86 -14.43 16.75 2.73
CA SER A 86 -15.63 17.57 2.47
C SER A 86 -16.89 16.87 2.99
N ILE A 87 -17.07 15.60 2.68
CA ILE A 87 -18.22 14.82 3.17
C ILE A 87 -18.22 14.79 4.71
N ARG A 88 -17.07 14.50 5.32
CA ARG A 88 -16.96 14.42 6.78
C ARG A 88 -17.25 15.75 7.46
N TYR A 89 -16.76 16.87 6.93
CA TYR A 89 -17.00 18.20 7.50
C TYR A 89 -18.46 18.64 7.32
N ILE A 90 -19.05 18.35 6.15
CA ILE A 90 -20.48 18.62 5.92
C ILE A 90 -21.34 17.83 6.91
N LEU A 91 -21.05 16.55 7.11
CA LEU A 91 -21.78 15.73 8.08
C LEU A 91 -21.58 16.22 9.53
N ALA A 92 -20.33 16.53 9.93
CA ALA A 92 -20.04 17.06 11.26
C ALA A 92 -20.83 18.36 11.53
N PHE A 93 -20.85 19.28 10.57
CA PHE A 93 -21.63 20.50 10.66
C PHE A 93 -23.14 20.24 10.74
N ALA A 94 -23.65 19.34 9.91
CA ALA A 94 -25.06 18.95 9.90
C ALA A 94 -25.52 18.30 11.24
N TYR A 95 -24.61 17.60 11.91
CA TYR A 95 -24.84 17.05 13.26
C TYR A 95 -24.55 18.04 14.40
N GLY A 96 -24.35 19.32 14.09
CA GLY A 96 -24.25 20.40 15.06
C GLY A 96 -22.85 20.70 15.58
N ASN A 97 -21.81 20.14 15.01
CA ASN A 97 -20.44 20.54 15.36
C ASN A 97 -20.10 21.89 14.70
N THR A 98 -20.06 22.94 15.51
CA THR A 98 -19.71 24.32 15.10
C THR A 98 -18.34 24.76 15.64
N ASP A 99 -17.60 23.86 16.28
CA ASP A 99 -16.29 24.16 16.88
C ASP A 99 -15.22 24.33 15.80
N ILE A 100 -14.87 25.56 15.50
CA ILE A 100 -13.83 25.88 14.52
C ILE A 100 -12.48 25.31 14.92
N SER A 101 -12.17 25.24 16.21
CA SER A 101 -10.87 24.72 16.69
C SER A 101 -10.71 23.25 16.32
N TRP A 102 -11.78 22.46 16.43
CA TRP A 102 -11.80 21.05 15.99
C TRP A 102 -11.49 20.89 14.49
N TYR A 103 -12.09 21.73 13.63
CA TYR A 103 -11.81 21.69 12.18
C TYR A 103 -10.37 22.06 11.86
N MET A 104 -9.79 23.05 12.55
CA MET A 104 -8.41 23.48 12.33
C MET A 104 -7.39 22.47 12.80
N GLU A 105 -7.60 21.84 13.95
CA GLU A 105 -6.77 20.78 14.48
C GLU A 105 -6.79 19.56 13.57
N ASP A 106 -7.98 19.12 13.16
CA ASP A 106 -8.14 18.02 12.23
C ASP A 106 -7.45 18.30 10.88
N LEU A 107 -7.66 19.49 10.31
CA LEU A 107 -7.01 19.89 9.08
C LEU A 107 -5.48 19.87 9.20
N SER A 108 -4.93 20.29 10.34
CA SER A 108 -3.50 20.27 10.59
C SER A 108 -2.95 18.83 10.57
N THR A 109 -3.66 17.87 11.15
CA THR A 109 -3.27 16.44 11.12
C THR A 109 -3.36 15.87 9.72
N LEU A 110 -4.33 16.29 8.90
CA LEU A 110 -4.46 15.87 7.51
C LEU A 110 -3.36 16.44 6.61
N ILE A 111 -2.92 17.67 6.86
CA ILE A 111 -1.78 18.31 6.15
C ILE A 111 -0.48 17.56 6.48
N ILE A 112 -0.23 17.27 7.75
CA ILE A 112 0.92 16.45 8.17
C ILE A 112 0.81 15.05 7.55
N GLY A 113 -0.39 14.46 7.56
CA GLY A 113 -0.68 13.17 6.94
C GLY A 113 0.05 11.99 7.61
N GLY A 114 0.33 10.96 6.83
CA GLY A 114 1.09 9.81 7.31
C GLY A 114 0.44 9.08 8.49
N ARG A 115 1.19 8.82 9.56
CA ARG A 115 0.70 8.17 10.79
C ARG A 115 -0.20 9.05 11.63
N TYR A 116 -0.21 10.36 11.39
CA TYR A 116 -1.08 11.32 12.09
C TYR A 116 -2.49 11.33 11.51
N ALA A 117 -2.65 11.10 10.21
CA ALA A 117 -3.94 10.96 9.56
C ALA A 117 -4.54 9.58 9.86
N ARG A 118 -5.51 9.54 10.78
CA ARG A 118 -6.13 8.31 11.30
C ARG A 118 -7.55 8.12 10.76
N GLY A 119 -8.16 7.04 11.18
CA GLY A 119 -9.53 6.69 10.82
C GLY A 119 -9.66 6.52 9.31
N SER A 120 -10.59 7.21 8.66
CA SER A 120 -10.84 7.15 7.20
C SER A 120 -9.60 7.43 6.36
N TYR A 121 -8.59 8.08 6.90
CA TYR A 121 -7.34 8.43 6.24
C TYR A 121 -6.19 7.47 6.53
N GLY A 122 -6.48 6.39 7.25
CA GLY A 122 -5.47 5.43 7.72
C GLY A 122 -4.56 4.84 6.65
N VAL A 123 -4.99 4.82 5.40
CA VAL A 123 -4.26 4.24 4.25
C VAL A 123 -3.51 5.25 3.38
N PHE A 124 -3.74 6.54 3.59
CA PHE A 124 -3.20 7.60 2.73
C PHE A 124 -1.67 7.67 2.75
N TRP A 125 -1.03 7.28 3.86
CA TRP A 125 0.42 7.23 4.02
C TRP A 125 1.13 6.44 2.92
N PHE A 126 0.51 5.37 2.42
CA PHE A 126 1.13 4.46 1.46
C PHE A 126 1.49 5.17 0.15
N THR A 127 0.58 5.97 -0.39
CA THR A 127 0.81 6.65 -1.68
C THR A 127 1.87 7.74 -1.59
N THR A 128 1.92 8.48 -0.49
CA THR A 128 2.96 9.48 -0.26
C THR A 128 4.32 8.82 -0.11
N VAL A 129 4.44 7.79 0.72
CA VAL A 129 5.67 7.02 0.89
C VAL A 129 6.10 6.36 -0.42
N LEU A 130 5.19 5.73 -1.18
CA LEU A 130 5.52 5.12 -2.47
C LEU A 130 6.01 6.17 -3.50
N PHE A 131 5.42 7.36 -3.49
CA PHE A 131 5.86 8.46 -4.36
C PHE A 131 7.28 8.88 -4.04
N PHE A 132 7.61 9.13 -2.77
CA PHE A 132 8.95 9.54 -2.37
C PHE A 132 9.97 8.42 -2.49
N THR A 133 9.62 7.17 -2.16
CA THR A 133 10.45 5.99 -2.40
C THR A 133 10.85 5.90 -3.88
N TYR A 134 9.89 6.09 -4.79
CA TYR A 134 10.16 6.10 -6.22
C TYR A 134 11.14 7.21 -6.62
N ILE A 135 10.96 8.43 -6.10
CA ILE A 135 11.84 9.58 -6.41
C ILE A 135 13.25 9.32 -5.89
N LEU A 136 13.38 8.91 -4.63
CA LEU A 136 14.69 8.63 -4.04
C LEU A 136 15.41 7.52 -4.80
N PHE A 137 14.72 6.43 -5.14
CA PHE A 137 15.31 5.35 -5.91
C PHE A 137 15.69 5.78 -7.34
N LEU A 138 14.91 6.66 -7.96
CA LEU A 138 15.21 7.25 -9.25
C LEU A 138 16.50 8.10 -9.18
N LEU A 139 16.67 8.90 -8.14
CA LEU A 139 17.88 9.68 -7.91
C LEU A 139 19.10 8.79 -7.66
N LEU A 140 18.95 7.77 -6.80
CA LEU A 140 20.00 6.80 -6.52
C LEU A 140 20.50 6.13 -7.80
N THR A 141 19.58 5.59 -8.62
CA THR A 141 19.94 4.87 -9.83
C THR A 141 20.48 5.78 -10.95
N LYS A 142 20.11 7.07 -10.95
CA LYS A 142 20.59 8.01 -11.94
C LYS A 142 21.97 8.55 -11.64
N TYR A 143 22.29 8.85 -10.37
CA TYR A 143 23.48 9.60 -9.99
C TYR A 143 24.58 8.76 -9.33
N LEU A 144 24.23 7.61 -8.75
CA LEU A 144 25.19 6.78 -8.04
C LEU A 144 25.48 5.50 -8.83
N ASN A 145 26.73 5.02 -8.75
CA ASN A 145 27.06 3.68 -9.22
C ASN A 145 26.53 2.62 -8.23
N ARG A 146 26.54 1.33 -8.62
CA ARG A 146 25.99 0.24 -7.84
C ARG A 146 26.53 0.15 -6.41
N PHE A 147 27.82 0.35 -6.24
CA PHE A 147 28.46 0.28 -4.92
C PHE A 147 27.85 1.32 -3.97
N TYR A 148 27.82 2.58 -4.40
CA TYR A 148 27.22 3.65 -3.57
C TYR A 148 25.71 3.49 -3.39
N GLN A 149 25.01 2.91 -4.35
CA GLN A 149 23.58 2.59 -4.18
C GLN A 149 23.36 1.62 -3.01
N PHE A 150 24.11 0.51 -2.95
CA PHE A 150 24.02 -0.44 -1.84
C PHE A 150 24.46 0.18 -0.50
N PHE A 151 25.50 1.01 -0.52
CA PHE A 151 25.96 1.71 0.68
C PHE A 151 24.90 2.64 1.24
N VAL A 152 24.23 3.45 0.39
CA VAL A 152 23.13 4.33 0.82
C VAL A 152 21.93 3.52 1.30
N LEU A 153 21.58 2.42 0.63
CA LEU A 153 20.49 1.54 1.06
C LEU A 153 20.76 0.94 2.44
N ALA A 154 22.00 0.50 2.71
CA ALA A 154 22.40 0.00 4.02
C ALA A 154 22.28 1.08 5.11
N ILE A 155 22.76 2.30 4.83
CA ILE A 155 22.62 3.44 5.76
C ILE A 155 21.14 3.74 6.02
N CYS A 156 20.30 3.81 4.98
CA CYS A 156 18.87 4.05 5.14
C CYS A 156 18.22 2.97 6.01
N TYR A 157 18.61 1.71 5.83
CA TYR A 157 18.09 0.59 6.61
C TYR A 157 18.49 0.70 8.09
N ILE A 158 19.75 1.02 8.36
CA ILE A 158 20.26 1.21 9.73
C ILE A 158 19.54 2.39 10.40
N ILE A 159 19.45 3.54 9.73
CA ILE A 159 18.76 4.72 10.30
C ILE A 159 17.28 4.42 10.57
N ALA A 160 16.60 3.69 9.67
CA ALA A 160 15.22 3.28 9.87
C ALA A 160 15.05 2.44 11.14
N HIS A 161 15.95 1.47 11.38
CA HIS A 161 15.90 0.62 12.58
C HIS A 161 16.26 1.38 13.85
N ILE A 162 17.24 2.30 13.81
CA ILE A 162 17.54 3.19 14.94
C ILE A 162 16.29 4.01 15.31
N GLN A 163 15.60 4.56 14.31
CA GLN A 163 14.36 5.30 14.54
C GLN A 163 13.26 4.41 15.12
N SER A 164 13.08 3.18 14.59
CA SER A 164 12.09 2.23 15.10
C SER A 164 12.40 1.85 16.56
N TYR A 165 13.66 1.58 16.86
CA TYR A 165 14.09 1.26 18.20
C TYR A 165 13.76 2.40 19.18
N TYR A 166 14.05 3.65 18.81
CA TYR A 166 13.66 4.81 19.58
C TYR A 166 12.15 4.89 19.83
N VAL A 167 11.33 4.64 18.80
CA VAL A 167 9.87 4.67 18.93
C VAL A 167 9.37 3.56 19.86
N ILE A 168 9.93 2.36 19.78
CA ILE A 168 9.51 1.20 20.58
C ILE A 168 10.00 1.32 22.02
N ASP A 169 11.29 1.56 22.24
CA ASP A 169 11.88 1.51 23.58
C ASP A 169 11.67 2.81 24.36
N VAL A 170 11.70 3.97 23.68
CA VAL A 170 11.65 5.26 24.37
C VAL A 170 10.22 5.78 24.49
N ILE A 171 9.37 5.50 23.47
CA ILE A 171 7.98 6.02 23.43
C ILE A 171 6.95 4.95 23.79
N GLY A 172 7.31 3.65 23.78
CA GLY A 172 6.44 2.54 24.16
C GLY A 172 5.93 1.70 22.99
N GLY A 173 6.06 2.17 21.74
CA GLY A 173 5.88 1.36 20.53
C GLY A 173 4.45 1.07 20.08
N SER A 174 3.42 1.54 20.78
CA SER A 174 2.04 1.39 20.28
C SER A 174 1.78 2.29 19.07
N SER A 175 0.77 1.97 18.27
CA SER A 175 0.38 2.83 17.14
C SER A 175 -0.08 4.21 17.60
N ALA A 176 -0.61 4.34 18.83
CA ALA A 176 -1.01 5.60 19.43
C ALA A 176 0.22 6.44 19.77
N GLU A 177 1.21 5.83 20.40
CA GLU A 177 2.44 6.48 20.84
C GLU A 177 3.35 6.84 19.68
N ALA A 178 3.44 6.01 18.65
CA ALA A 178 4.18 6.34 17.44
C ALA A 178 3.71 7.64 16.77
N SER A 179 2.44 8.04 16.94
CA SER A 179 1.94 9.33 16.47
C SER A 179 2.31 10.51 17.37
N GLN A 180 2.88 10.28 18.54
CA GLN A 180 3.41 11.32 19.43
C GLN A 180 4.87 11.66 19.12
N THR A 181 5.50 10.97 18.16
CA THR A 181 6.84 11.30 17.69
C THR A 181 6.88 12.66 16.99
N ILE A 182 8.07 13.15 16.68
CA ILE A 182 8.24 14.39 15.89
C ILE A 182 7.43 14.29 14.60
N PRO A 183 6.55 15.28 14.32
CA PRO A 183 5.72 15.28 13.12
C PRO A 183 6.57 15.31 11.85
N ILE A 184 6.59 14.20 11.13
CA ILE A 184 7.25 14.10 9.83
C ILE A 184 6.17 14.04 8.75
N LEU A 185 6.19 15.06 7.88
CA LEU A 185 5.23 15.20 6.79
C LEU A 185 5.13 13.91 5.98
N TRP A 186 3.89 13.39 5.81
CA TRP A 186 3.56 12.28 4.94
C TRP A 186 4.33 10.98 5.19
N ASN A 187 4.84 10.76 6.40
CA ASN A 187 5.70 9.62 6.74
C ASN A 187 6.97 9.54 5.86
N LEU A 188 7.61 10.67 5.57
CA LEU A 188 8.83 10.70 4.76
C LEU A 188 9.95 9.83 5.35
N ASP A 189 10.01 9.68 6.65
CA ASP A 189 10.94 8.80 7.37
C ASP A 189 10.74 7.31 7.03
N VAL A 190 9.52 6.86 6.82
CA VAL A 190 9.22 5.49 6.40
C VAL A 190 9.80 5.17 5.01
N THR A 191 10.13 6.21 4.20
CA THR A 191 10.79 5.99 2.91
C THR A 191 12.15 5.32 3.05
N LEU A 192 12.82 5.45 4.19
CA LEU A 192 14.13 4.83 4.42
C LEU A 192 14.07 3.30 4.31
N ILE A 193 13.12 2.67 5.01
CA ILE A 193 12.96 1.22 4.95
C ILE A 193 12.29 0.76 3.64
N THR A 194 11.29 1.50 3.16
CA THR A 194 10.59 1.11 1.93
C THR A 194 11.46 1.23 0.69
N LEU A 195 12.50 2.07 0.72
CA LEU A 195 13.52 2.15 -0.31
C LEU A 195 14.28 0.82 -0.45
N VAL A 196 14.52 0.12 0.66
CA VAL A 196 15.17 -1.20 0.66
C VAL A 196 14.26 -2.26 0.04
N TYR A 197 12.98 -2.33 0.43
CA TYR A 197 12.03 -3.27 -0.20
C TYR A 197 11.85 -3.00 -1.71
N PHE A 198 11.81 -1.72 -2.09
CA PHE A 198 11.76 -1.32 -3.49
C PHE A 198 13.03 -1.77 -4.25
N ALA A 199 14.19 -1.57 -3.65
CA ALA A 199 15.48 -1.99 -4.19
C ALA A 199 15.57 -3.52 -4.35
N ILE A 200 15.09 -4.29 -3.37
CA ILE A 200 14.99 -5.75 -3.46
C ILE A 200 14.18 -6.15 -4.71
N GLY A 201 13.03 -5.51 -4.94
CA GLY A 201 12.22 -5.75 -6.13
C GLY A 201 12.97 -5.46 -7.44
N TYR A 202 13.77 -4.42 -7.47
CA TYR A 202 14.54 -4.02 -8.65
C TYR A 202 15.76 -4.93 -8.90
N TYR A 203 16.58 -5.17 -7.88
CA TYR A 203 17.83 -5.92 -8.05
C TYR A 203 17.62 -7.42 -8.13
N ALA A 204 16.62 -7.96 -7.43
CA ALA A 204 16.26 -9.37 -7.48
C ALA A 204 15.17 -9.68 -8.53
N LYS A 205 15.02 -8.82 -9.53
CA LYS A 205 13.97 -8.92 -10.54
C LYS A 205 13.91 -10.27 -11.23
N ASP A 206 15.02 -10.83 -11.64
CA ASP A 206 15.04 -12.10 -12.38
C ASP A 206 14.63 -13.26 -11.48
N LEU A 207 14.97 -13.21 -10.18
CA LEU A 207 14.51 -14.16 -9.17
C LEU A 207 12.99 -14.11 -9.02
N PHE A 208 12.40 -12.92 -8.88
CA PHE A 208 10.96 -12.75 -8.73
C PHE A 208 10.17 -13.07 -10.01
N LEU A 209 10.78 -12.89 -11.19
CA LEU A 209 10.12 -13.26 -12.46
C LEU A 209 10.16 -14.76 -12.74
N HIS A 210 11.16 -15.48 -12.20
CA HIS A 210 11.41 -16.88 -12.47
C HIS A 210 11.69 -17.64 -11.16
N ILE A 211 10.69 -17.70 -10.26
CA ILE A 211 10.82 -18.40 -8.98
C ILE A 211 11.00 -19.89 -9.23
N ARG A 212 12.17 -20.42 -8.81
CA ARG A 212 12.51 -21.84 -8.97
C ARG A 212 11.78 -22.66 -7.90
N LEU A 213 11.34 -23.89 -8.28
CA LEU A 213 10.58 -24.76 -7.39
C LEU A 213 11.26 -25.02 -6.03
N PRO A 214 12.58 -25.31 -5.93
CA PRO A 214 13.20 -25.51 -4.62
C PRO A 214 13.11 -24.30 -3.71
N LEU A 215 13.38 -23.10 -4.25
CA LEU A 215 13.28 -21.85 -3.47
C LEU A 215 11.83 -21.61 -3.02
N TRP A 216 10.87 -21.80 -3.92
CA TRP A 216 9.46 -21.66 -3.58
C TRP A 216 9.03 -22.62 -2.47
N THR A 217 9.43 -23.90 -2.56
CA THR A 217 9.12 -24.90 -1.54
C THR A 217 9.72 -24.52 -0.18
N ILE A 218 11.01 -24.16 -0.15
CA ILE A 218 11.67 -23.72 1.09
C ILE A 218 10.93 -22.53 1.70
N CYS A 219 10.68 -21.47 0.92
CA CYS A 219 10.00 -20.27 1.40
C CYS A 219 8.57 -20.58 1.88
N THR A 220 7.84 -21.45 1.17
CA THR A 220 6.48 -21.85 1.58
C THR A 220 6.48 -22.61 2.89
N VAL A 221 7.36 -23.61 3.05
CA VAL A 221 7.50 -24.36 4.31
C VAL A 221 7.91 -23.42 5.45
N SER A 222 8.87 -22.52 5.21
CA SER A 222 9.29 -21.55 6.23
C SER A 222 8.17 -20.57 6.61
N SER A 223 7.35 -20.12 5.64
CA SER A 223 6.19 -19.27 5.92
C SER A 223 5.15 -19.98 6.77
N LEU A 224 4.83 -21.23 6.43
CA LEU A 224 3.90 -22.06 7.22
C LEU A 224 4.43 -22.33 8.63
N LEU A 225 5.73 -22.59 8.75
CA LEU A 225 6.38 -22.77 10.05
C LEU A 225 6.31 -21.51 10.89
N ALA A 226 6.62 -20.33 10.31
CA ALA A 226 6.53 -19.05 11.02
C ALA A 226 5.09 -18.78 11.50
N MET A 227 4.08 -19.05 10.65
CA MET A 227 2.68 -18.92 11.04
C MET A 227 2.30 -19.87 12.16
N TYR A 228 2.75 -21.12 12.09
CA TYR A 228 2.48 -22.12 13.13
C TYR A 228 3.14 -21.74 14.47
N LEU A 229 4.41 -21.31 14.44
CA LEU A 229 5.13 -20.89 15.65
C LEU A 229 4.47 -19.65 16.28
N ALA A 230 3.98 -18.73 15.49
CA ALA A 230 3.25 -17.57 16.00
C ALA A 230 1.86 -17.97 16.57
N TRP A 231 1.20 -18.97 15.99
CA TRP A 231 -0.06 -19.46 16.53
C TRP A 231 0.09 -20.10 17.91
N ILE A 232 1.23 -20.76 18.17
CA ILE A 232 1.51 -21.39 19.47
C ILE A 232 2.34 -20.48 20.40
N ASP A 233 2.35 -19.15 20.14
CA ASP A 233 3.05 -18.13 20.93
C ASP A 233 4.56 -18.37 21.11
N GLN A 234 5.19 -19.08 20.16
CA GLN A 234 6.64 -19.31 20.14
C GLN A 234 7.39 -18.35 19.18
N PHE A 235 6.70 -17.50 18.47
CA PHE A 235 7.27 -16.51 17.56
C PHE A 235 6.47 -15.21 17.60
N ASP A 236 7.03 -14.22 18.28
CA ASP A 236 6.47 -12.88 18.36
C ASP A 236 7.19 -11.96 17.39
N TYR A 237 6.59 -11.75 16.21
CA TYR A 237 7.10 -10.85 15.19
C TYR A 237 6.02 -9.89 14.74
N HIS A 238 6.35 -8.60 14.73
CA HIS A 238 5.45 -7.55 14.30
C HIS A 238 6.14 -6.64 13.29
N LEU A 239 5.44 -6.31 12.21
CA LEU A 239 5.89 -5.34 11.21
C LEU A 239 4.79 -4.34 10.91
N SER A 240 5.01 -3.07 11.24
CA SER A 240 4.10 -1.99 10.87
C SER A 240 4.85 -0.80 10.29
N LEU A 241 4.91 -0.72 8.97
CA LEU A 241 5.65 0.34 8.28
C LEU A 241 5.09 1.73 8.62
N LYS A 242 3.76 1.89 8.63
CA LYS A 242 3.11 3.16 8.94
C LYS A 242 3.54 3.75 10.28
N PHE A 243 3.67 2.89 11.30
CA PHE A 243 3.91 3.29 12.69
C PHE A 243 5.34 3.06 13.14
N ILE A 244 6.27 2.87 12.21
CA ILE A 244 7.71 2.69 12.50
C ILE A 244 7.93 1.57 13.51
N ARG A 245 7.26 0.43 13.32
CA ARG A 245 7.44 -0.75 14.15
C ARG A 245 8.09 -1.86 13.34
N TYR A 246 9.41 -1.79 13.26
CA TYR A 246 10.31 -2.75 12.63
C TYR A 246 11.58 -2.85 13.48
N ASN A 247 11.53 -3.77 14.44
CA ASN A 247 12.49 -3.85 15.55
C ASN A 247 13.49 -4.98 15.43
N ASP A 248 13.39 -5.79 14.39
CA ASP A 248 14.32 -6.89 14.13
C ASP A 248 14.90 -6.78 12.72
N ALA A 249 16.12 -6.21 12.65
CA ALA A 249 16.77 -5.93 11.37
C ALA A 249 16.98 -7.16 10.48
N LEU A 250 17.05 -8.36 11.03
CA LEU A 250 17.18 -9.58 10.23
C LEU A 250 15.80 -10.10 9.79
N MET A 251 14.86 -10.18 10.73
CA MET A 251 13.52 -10.72 10.45
C MET A 251 12.71 -9.80 9.55
N ASP A 252 12.91 -8.47 9.63
CA ASP A 252 12.27 -7.47 8.76
C ASP A 252 12.69 -7.59 7.29
N LEU A 253 13.76 -8.33 6.99
CA LEU A 253 14.10 -8.73 5.63
C LEU A 253 13.61 -10.16 5.32
N ILE A 254 13.85 -11.11 6.22
CA ILE A 254 13.60 -12.53 5.97
C ILE A 254 12.11 -12.82 5.89
N ILE A 255 11.32 -12.40 6.88
CA ILE A 255 9.89 -12.72 6.96
C ILE A 255 9.12 -12.16 5.75
N PRO A 256 9.19 -10.86 5.42
CA PRO A 256 8.55 -10.36 4.22
C PRO A 256 9.01 -11.08 2.96
N PHE A 257 10.31 -11.39 2.83
CA PHE A 257 10.87 -12.02 1.65
C PHE A 257 10.32 -13.44 1.43
N ILE A 258 10.30 -14.31 2.46
CA ILE A 258 9.78 -15.67 2.33
C ILE A 258 8.28 -15.69 1.98
N PHE A 259 7.49 -14.81 2.58
CA PHE A 259 6.06 -14.67 2.27
C PHE A 259 5.83 -14.14 0.85
N ILE A 260 6.63 -13.15 0.40
CA ILE A 260 6.53 -12.60 -0.95
C ILE A 260 6.86 -13.66 -1.99
N ILE A 261 7.95 -14.44 -1.82
CA ILE A 261 8.30 -15.54 -2.70
C ILE A 261 7.19 -16.60 -2.73
N THR A 262 6.64 -16.94 -1.57
CA THR A 262 5.52 -17.89 -1.45
C THR A 262 4.32 -17.44 -2.26
N ILE A 263 3.84 -16.21 -2.03
CA ILE A 263 2.66 -15.66 -2.70
C ILE A 263 2.88 -15.46 -4.20
N PHE A 264 4.03 -14.91 -4.59
CA PHE A 264 4.35 -14.73 -6.03
C PHE A 264 4.45 -16.08 -6.74
N GLY A 265 5.07 -17.10 -6.11
CA GLY A 265 5.17 -18.45 -6.65
C GLY A 265 3.80 -19.10 -6.81
N ILE A 266 2.90 -18.98 -5.82
CA ILE A 266 1.51 -19.43 -5.91
C ILE A 266 0.85 -18.84 -7.16
N PHE A 267 0.88 -17.49 -7.31
CA PHE A 267 0.20 -16.83 -8.43
C PHE A 267 0.89 -17.08 -9.77
N GLN A 268 2.22 -17.23 -9.82
CA GLN A 268 2.90 -17.68 -11.04
C GLN A 268 2.46 -19.09 -11.47
N PHE A 269 2.22 -19.98 -10.51
CA PHE A 269 1.77 -21.34 -10.79
C PHE A 269 0.30 -21.38 -11.21
N ILE A 270 -0.62 -20.85 -10.40
CA ILE A 270 -2.07 -21.00 -10.63
C ILE A 270 -2.59 -20.21 -11.83
N THR A 271 -1.96 -19.06 -12.17
CA THR A 271 -2.39 -18.26 -13.33
C THR A 271 -2.03 -18.91 -14.68
N ARG A 272 -1.29 -20.02 -14.68
CA ARG A 272 -1.09 -20.86 -15.88
C ARG A 272 -2.37 -21.60 -16.26
N PHE A 273 -3.22 -21.90 -15.27
CA PHE A 273 -4.43 -22.70 -15.45
C PHE A 273 -5.69 -21.84 -15.52
N THR A 274 -5.71 -20.70 -14.83
CA THR A 274 -6.91 -19.87 -14.70
C THR A 274 -6.53 -18.38 -14.76
N PRO A 275 -7.26 -17.55 -15.53
CA PRO A 275 -6.96 -16.13 -15.68
C PRO A 275 -7.34 -15.26 -14.46
N PHE A 276 -8.07 -15.79 -13.46
CA PHE A 276 -8.55 -15.09 -12.26
C PHE A 276 -9.12 -13.70 -12.56
N LYS A 277 -10.14 -13.64 -13.43
CA LYS A 277 -10.76 -12.40 -13.91
C LYS A 277 -11.22 -11.48 -12.76
N ALA A 278 -11.74 -12.04 -11.66
CA ALA A 278 -12.19 -11.29 -10.50
C ALA A 278 -11.04 -10.54 -9.82
N LEU A 279 -9.91 -11.18 -9.56
CA LEU A 279 -8.75 -10.54 -8.95
C LEU A 279 -8.14 -9.46 -9.85
N LYS A 280 -8.10 -9.68 -11.17
CA LYS A 280 -7.70 -8.66 -12.13
C LYS A 280 -8.64 -7.46 -12.12
N PHE A 281 -9.95 -7.71 -11.99
CA PHE A 281 -10.94 -6.64 -11.90
C PHE A 281 -10.75 -5.82 -10.62
N ILE A 282 -10.48 -6.46 -9.47
CA ILE A 282 -10.15 -5.81 -8.20
C ILE A 282 -8.88 -4.96 -8.36
N GLU A 283 -7.82 -5.49 -9.00
CA GLU A 283 -6.59 -4.72 -9.27
C GLU A 283 -6.86 -3.43 -10.03
N MET A 284 -7.74 -3.47 -11.03
CA MET A 284 -8.12 -2.29 -11.81
C MET A 284 -8.86 -1.22 -11.00
N GLN A 285 -9.42 -1.57 -9.84
CA GLN A 285 -10.11 -0.67 -8.93
C GLN A 285 -9.27 -0.33 -7.67
N SER A 286 -8.06 -0.86 -7.57
CA SER A 286 -7.25 -0.88 -6.34
C SER A 286 -7.05 0.49 -5.70
N ILE A 287 -6.87 1.56 -6.48
CA ILE A 287 -6.71 2.92 -5.97
C ILE A 287 -7.97 3.39 -5.23
N THR A 288 -9.15 3.18 -5.82
CA THR A 288 -10.41 3.58 -5.20
C THR A 288 -10.70 2.72 -3.97
N ILE A 289 -10.50 1.39 -4.07
CA ILE A 289 -10.65 0.48 -2.92
C ILE A 289 -9.75 0.93 -1.77
N MET A 290 -8.49 1.21 -2.06
CA MET A 290 -7.53 1.65 -1.05
C MET A 290 -8.02 2.89 -0.29
N TYR A 291 -8.51 3.92 -0.98
CA TYR A 291 -8.92 5.16 -0.32
C TYR A 291 -10.30 5.09 0.35
N MET A 292 -11.21 4.25 -0.16
CA MET A 292 -12.60 4.28 0.30
C MET A 292 -12.94 3.24 1.38
N HIS A 293 -12.27 2.07 1.42
CA HIS A 293 -12.75 0.94 2.23
C HIS A 293 -12.92 1.26 3.71
N ILE A 294 -11.99 2.01 4.34
CA ILE A 294 -12.13 2.40 5.76
C ILE A 294 -13.29 3.41 5.94
N SER A 295 -13.45 4.34 4.99
CA SER A 295 -14.56 5.30 5.04
C SER A 295 -15.91 4.59 4.88
N VAL A 296 -15.97 3.57 4.03
CA VAL A 296 -17.16 2.72 3.83
C VAL A 296 -17.49 1.99 5.13
N ASP A 297 -16.51 1.32 5.74
CA ASP A 297 -16.70 0.64 7.03
C ASP A 297 -17.27 1.56 8.09
N LYS A 298 -16.65 2.72 8.31
CA LYS A 298 -17.10 3.69 9.30
C LYS A 298 -18.54 4.18 9.12
N GLN A 299 -19.03 4.22 7.88
CA GLN A 299 -20.41 4.59 7.62
C GLN A 299 -21.35 3.39 7.76
N MET A 300 -20.96 2.21 7.27
CA MET A 300 -21.80 1.01 7.27
C MET A 300 -21.94 0.41 8.67
N ASN A 301 -20.93 0.49 9.51
CA ASN A 301 -20.95 0.00 10.89
C ASN A 301 -21.97 0.73 11.77
N ASN A 302 -22.44 1.93 11.37
CA ASN A 302 -23.52 2.62 12.04
C ASN A 302 -24.91 1.97 11.78
N PHE A 303 -25.02 1.14 10.75
CA PHE A 303 -26.29 0.56 10.31
C PHE A 303 -26.33 -0.96 10.44
N PHE A 304 -25.21 -1.62 10.38
CA PHE A 304 -25.10 -3.08 10.32
C PHE A 304 -23.95 -3.55 11.22
N ASP A 305 -24.22 -4.57 12.01
CA ASP A 305 -23.18 -5.35 12.66
C ASP A 305 -22.81 -6.53 11.73
N TYR A 306 -21.54 -6.62 11.37
CA TYR A 306 -21.05 -7.62 10.42
C TYR A 306 -19.66 -8.14 10.80
N GLY A 307 -19.47 -9.45 10.69
CA GLY A 307 -18.16 -10.07 10.90
C GLY A 307 -17.21 -9.82 9.71
N LEU A 308 -16.03 -10.42 9.77
CA LEU A 308 -14.95 -10.27 8.79
C LEU A 308 -15.39 -10.43 7.32
N VAL A 309 -16.23 -11.43 7.03
CA VAL A 309 -16.71 -11.69 5.65
C VAL A 309 -17.60 -10.56 5.17
N GLY A 310 -18.59 -10.16 5.99
CA GLY A 310 -19.49 -9.04 5.68
C GLY A 310 -18.72 -7.75 5.48
N TYR A 311 -17.79 -7.44 6.38
CA TYR A 311 -16.86 -6.32 6.26
C TYR A 311 -16.13 -6.32 4.92
N THR A 312 -15.47 -7.43 4.60
CA THR A 312 -14.67 -7.53 3.37
C THR A 312 -15.52 -7.35 2.12
N VAL A 313 -16.68 -8.01 2.05
CA VAL A 313 -17.58 -7.94 0.89
C VAL A 313 -18.16 -6.53 0.73
N LEU A 314 -18.63 -5.90 1.80
CA LEU A 314 -19.21 -4.55 1.77
C LEU A 314 -18.16 -3.50 1.40
N CYS A 315 -16.99 -3.53 2.05
CA CYS A 315 -15.92 -2.57 1.78
C CYS A 315 -15.37 -2.69 0.35
N LEU A 316 -15.19 -3.90 -0.17
CA LEU A 316 -14.80 -4.11 -1.56
C LEU A 316 -15.92 -3.69 -2.52
N GLY A 317 -17.14 -4.18 -2.30
CA GLY A 317 -18.27 -3.96 -3.20
C GLY A 317 -18.62 -2.48 -3.37
N ILE A 318 -18.79 -1.76 -2.26
CA ILE A 318 -19.12 -0.32 -2.28
C ILE A 318 -17.96 0.50 -2.87
N SER A 319 -16.72 0.17 -2.54
CA SER A 319 -15.56 0.85 -3.14
C SER A 319 -15.44 0.61 -4.64
N ILE A 320 -15.76 -0.60 -5.13
CA ILE A 320 -15.81 -0.92 -6.55
C ILE A 320 -16.93 -0.13 -7.24
N ILE A 321 -18.13 -0.08 -6.66
CA ILE A 321 -19.23 0.74 -7.18
C ILE A 321 -18.81 2.21 -7.25
N GLY A 322 -18.18 2.74 -6.19
CA GLY A 322 -17.62 4.08 -6.17
C GLY A 322 -16.63 4.33 -7.31
N SER A 323 -15.74 3.38 -7.58
CA SER A 323 -14.82 3.47 -8.72
C SER A 323 -15.53 3.54 -10.05
N LEU A 324 -16.57 2.72 -10.25
CA LEU A 324 -17.36 2.71 -11.50
C LEU A 324 -18.14 4.02 -11.67
N VAL A 325 -18.68 4.56 -10.57
CA VAL A 325 -19.36 5.87 -10.55
C VAL A 325 -18.40 6.99 -10.93
N ILE A 326 -17.21 7.03 -10.30
CA ILE A 326 -16.18 8.02 -10.63
C ILE A 326 -15.80 7.94 -12.10
N LYS A 327 -15.57 6.74 -12.63
CA LYS A 327 -15.18 6.53 -14.04
C LYS A 327 -16.27 6.97 -15.02
N LYS A 328 -17.54 6.76 -14.67
CA LYS A 328 -18.68 6.99 -15.57
C LYS A 328 -19.24 8.40 -15.50
N PHE A 329 -19.36 8.97 -14.31
CA PHE A 329 -20.11 10.19 -14.07
C PHE A 329 -19.26 11.42 -13.75
N ILE A 330 -18.01 11.25 -13.28
CA ILE A 330 -17.16 12.39 -12.99
C ILE A 330 -16.34 12.75 -14.24
N PRO A 331 -16.42 14.01 -14.73
CA PRO A 331 -15.54 14.48 -15.79
C PRO A 331 -14.07 14.25 -15.41
N TYR A 332 -13.30 13.65 -16.31
CA TYR A 332 -11.91 13.24 -16.02
C TYR A 332 -11.74 12.22 -14.88
N GLY A 333 -12.78 11.49 -14.48
CA GLY A 333 -12.75 10.53 -13.37
C GLY A 333 -11.59 9.52 -13.46
N LEU A 334 -11.26 9.05 -14.67
CA LEU A 334 -10.08 8.18 -14.87
C LEU A 334 -8.77 8.85 -14.46
N PHE A 335 -8.62 10.14 -14.72
CA PHE A 335 -7.44 10.90 -14.30
C PHE A 335 -7.37 11.03 -12.76
N PHE A 336 -8.49 11.28 -12.11
CA PHE A 336 -8.58 11.38 -10.65
C PHE A 336 -8.31 10.05 -9.93
N ILE A 337 -8.43 8.91 -10.61
CA ILE A 337 -8.04 7.60 -10.08
C ILE A 337 -6.69 7.10 -10.64
N GLY A 338 -5.87 7.99 -11.19
CA GLY A 338 -4.48 7.72 -11.60
C GLY A 338 -4.29 7.15 -13.00
N ASP A 339 -5.32 7.02 -13.84
CA ASP A 339 -5.16 6.67 -15.24
C ASP A 339 -4.84 7.90 -16.11
N ILE A 340 -3.55 8.18 -16.21
CA ILE A 340 -3.04 9.33 -16.98
C ILE A 340 -3.14 9.18 -18.50
N ARG A 341 -3.58 8.04 -19.01
CA ARG A 341 -3.76 7.80 -20.45
C ARG A 341 -5.12 8.30 -20.94
N ALA A 342 -6.06 8.49 -20.04
CA ALA A 342 -7.38 9.01 -20.36
C ALA A 342 -7.31 10.49 -20.77
N LYS A 343 -7.19 10.75 -22.07
CA LYS A 343 -7.07 12.11 -22.63
C LYS A 343 -8.42 12.84 -22.85
N ARG A 344 -9.56 12.22 -22.59
CA ARG A 344 -10.90 12.82 -22.85
C ARG A 344 -11.89 12.43 -21.77
N PRO A 345 -12.84 13.30 -21.42
CA PRO A 345 -13.98 12.92 -20.59
C PRO A 345 -14.75 11.81 -21.31
N ILE A 346 -14.94 10.67 -20.66
CA ILE A 346 -15.80 9.61 -21.17
C ILE A 346 -17.24 10.03 -20.85
N LEU A 347 -17.77 10.98 -21.60
CA LEU A 347 -19.18 11.21 -21.69
C LEU A 347 -19.77 10.12 -22.61
N PHE A 348 -20.40 9.11 -22.01
CA PHE A 348 -21.13 8.04 -22.68
C PHE A 348 -20.31 7.15 -23.65
N ASN A 349 -19.55 6.20 -23.15
CA ASN A 349 -19.06 5.10 -23.97
C ASN A 349 -19.67 3.77 -23.49
N SER A 350 -20.61 3.24 -24.25
CA SER A 350 -21.32 1.98 -23.99
C SER A 350 -20.44 0.72 -24.02
N LYS A 351 -19.14 0.85 -24.35
CA LYS A 351 -18.18 -0.27 -24.45
C LYS A 351 -17.54 -0.72 -23.13
N LEU A 352 -17.94 -0.19 -21.97
CA LEU A 352 -17.37 -0.58 -20.67
C LEU A 352 -17.97 -1.88 -20.09
N PHE A 353 -18.98 -2.46 -20.73
CA PHE A 353 -19.65 -3.67 -20.26
C PHE A 353 -19.51 -4.89 -21.18
N THR A 354 -18.74 -4.78 -22.26
CA THR A 354 -18.44 -5.90 -23.15
C THR A 354 -16.94 -6.19 -23.06
N THR A 355 -16.54 -7.06 -22.19
CA THR A 355 -15.54 -8.15 -22.28
C THR A 355 -15.38 -8.84 -20.93
#